data_d1a6dcd33b4dedc267de6a194d258611
#
_entry.id   d1a6dcd33b4dedc267de6a194d258611
#
_cell.length_a   1.000
_cell.length_b   1.000
_cell.length_c   1.000
_cell.angle_alpha   90.00
_cell.angle_beta   90.00
_cell.angle_gamma   90.00
#
_symmetry.space_group_name_H-M   'P 1'
#
loop_
_entity.id
_entity.type
_entity.pdbx_description
1 polymer ?
#
loop_
_entity_poly.entity_id
_entity_poly.type
_entity_poly.pdbx_seq_one_letter_code
_entity_poly.pdbx_strand_id
1 'polypeptide(L)'
;MGAGVLTLGLAATVVAAGATLKAQARIARRIIGKPLGEEALAADRVYKKKYGDPIDLVLLGDSIAAGLGADDPRNTLGGELARRLTKATRRAVRLHTAAVVGAESSGLGDQLASLPPGYRPDVAVIVVGGNDITHRVRVADSRRRLGEAIEALRAAGVEVVVGTCPDLGALRPLPQPLRSLGARASRQLAAAQREVTTELGGRAVSLAEVVGPFFITQPDEMFALDRFHPSGAGYRRTAKAMLPSVLAALGYADSVPFGHHPPVEKTSATDATEVVARA
;
A
#
# COMPACT_ATOMS: atom_id res chain seq x y z
N MET A 1 13.81 -43.35 -28.17
CA MET A 1 14.07 -42.01 -28.77
C MET A 1 13.03 -40.93 -28.46
N GLY A 2 11.90 -41.20 -27.74
CA GLY A 2 10.83 -40.22 -27.53
C GLY A 2 11.03 -39.24 -26.38
N ALA A 3 11.80 -39.60 -25.34
CA ALA A 3 11.92 -38.75 -24.13
C ALA A 3 12.82 -37.52 -24.32
N GLY A 4 13.83 -37.60 -25.17
CA GLY A 4 14.75 -36.48 -25.41
C GLY A 4 14.17 -35.34 -26.23
N VAL A 5 13.19 -35.62 -27.11
CA VAL A 5 12.54 -34.59 -27.93
C VAL A 5 11.51 -33.80 -27.12
N LEU A 6 10.83 -34.44 -26.19
CA LEU A 6 9.88 -33.78 -25.27
C LEU A 6 10.56 -32.80 -24.29
N THR A 7 11.74 -33.16 -23.78
CA THR A 7 12.50 -32.30 -22.86
C THR A 7 13.12 -31.09 -23.55
N LEU A 8 13.62 -31.23 -24.80
CA LEU A 8 14.11 -30.10 -25.59
C LEU A 8 12.98 -29.12 -25.97
N GLY A 9 11.80 -29.61 -26.34
CA GLY A 9 10.63 -28.77 -26.65
C GLY A 9 10.16 -27.97 -25.44
N LEU A 10 10.10 -28.57 -24.27
CA LEU A 10 9.70 -27.90 -23.03
C LEU A 10 10.68 -26.80 -22.63
N ALA A 11 12.00 -27.09 -22.72
CA ALA A 11 13.05 -26.11 -22.42
C ALA A 11 13.01 -24.91 -23.38
N ALA A 12 12.86 -25.15 -24.69
CA ALA A 12 12.73 -24.09 -25.68
C ALA A 12 11.49 -23.21 -25.44
N THR A 13 10.36 -23.80 -25.07
CA THR A 13 9.12 -23.07 -24.76
C THR A 13 9.27 -22.18 -23.53
N VAL A 14 9.92 -22.66 -22.48
CA VAL A 14 10.17 -21.89 -21.24
C VAL A 14 11.11 -20.70 -21.52
N VAL A 15 12.17 -20.92 -22.30
CA VAL A 15 13.11 -19.85 -22.70
C VAL A 15 12.42 -18.79 -23.55
N ALA A 16 11.61 -19.19 -24.53
CA ALA A 16 10.84 -18.27 -25.39
C ALA A 16 9.84 -17.46 -24.56
N ALA A 17 9.11 -18.09 -23.65
CA ALA A 17 8.18 -17.40 -22.75
C ALA A 17 8.91 -16.37 -21.86
N GLY A 18 10.06 -16.73 -21.30
CA GLY A 18 10.89 -15.82 -20.52
C GLY A 18 11.40 -14.61 -21.31
N ALA A 19 11.82 -14.83 -22.57
CA ALA A 19 12.27 -13.77 -23.47
C ALA A 19 11.12 -12.81 -23.81
N THR A 20 9.93 -13.35 -24.08
CA THR A 20 8.71 -12.56 -24.35
C THR A 20 8.36 -11.65 -23.17
N LEU A 21 8.33 -12.18 -21.94
CA LEU A 21 8.04 -11.40 -20.74
C LEU A 21 9.08 -10.29 -20.50
N LYS A 22 10.36 -10.57 -20.73
CA LYS A 22 11.43 -9.56 -20.64
C LYS A 22 11.25 -8.45 -21.70
N ALA A 23 10.88 -8.81 -22.92
CA ALA A 23 10.60 -7.85 -23.99
C ALA A 23 9.37 -6.97 -23.62
N GLN A 24 8.30 -7.57 -23.13
CA GLN A 24 7.09 -6.86 -22.69
C GLN A 24 7.39 -5.91 -21.52
N ALA A 25 8.19 -6.33 -20.55
CA ALA A 25 8.61 -5.46 -19.44
C ALA A 25 9.44 -4.26 -19.94
N ARG A 26 10.30 -4.44 -20.95
CA ARG A 26 11.05 -3.33 -21.59
C ARG A 26 10.12 -2.37 -22.31
N ILE A 27 9.13 -2.87 -23.05
CA ILE A 27 8.13 -2.05 -23.74
C ILE A 27 7.32 -1.25 -22.71
N ALA A 28 6.82 -1.89 -21.65
CA ALA A 28 6.09 -1.21 -20.59
C ALA A 28 6.92 -0.08 -19.93
N ARG A 29 8.18 -0.35 -19.58
CA ARG A 29 9.08 0.68 -19.04
C ARG A 29 9.31 1.86 -19.98
N ARG A 30 9.37 1.63 -21.31
CA ARG A 30 9.49 2.72 -22.28
C ARG A 30 8.22 3.56 -22.36
N ILE A 31 7.04 2.93 -22.30
CA ILE A 31 5.75 3.61 -22.36
C ILE A 31 5.52 4.42 -21.08
N ILE A 32 5.79 3.84 -19.92
CA ILE A 32 5.67 4.50 -18.62
C ILE A 32 6.71 5.64 -18.52
N GLY A 33 7.96 5.37 -18.88
CA GLY A 33 9.04 6.36 -18.81
C GLY A 33 9.25 6.87 -17.39
N LYS A 34 9.78 8.10 -17.29
CA LYS A 34 9.93 8.85 -16.03
C LYS A 34 9.50 10.32 -16.18
N PRO A 35 8.32 10.61 -16.75
CA PRO A 35 7.90 12.00 -17.00
C PRO A 35 7.63 12.78 -15.71
N LEU A 36 7.47 12.09 -14.57
CA LEU A 36 7.22 12.69 -13.26
C LEU A 36 8.49 12.90 -12.42
N GLY A 37 9.66 12.49 -12.94
CA GLY A 37 10.89 12.46 -12.14
C GLY A 37 10.92 11.31 -11.12
N GLU A 38 11.74 11.47 -10.09
CA GLU A 38 11.94 10.48 -9.02
C GLU A 38 11.62 11.03 -7.63
N GLU A 39 11.11 12.26 -7.55
CA GLU A 39 10.76 12.93 -6.29
C GLU A 39 9.29 13.32 -6.27
N ALA A 40 8.64 13.01 -5.16
CA ALA A 40 7.28 13.43 -4.91
C ALA A 40 7.23 14.85 -4.33
N LEU A 41 6.09 15.53 -4.47
CA LEU A 41 5.88 16.86 -3.93
C LEU A 41 5.82 16.84 -2.40
N ALA A 42 6.59 17.71 -1.73
CA ALA A 42 6.60 17.83 -0.27
C ALA A 42 5.25 18.33 0.26
N ALA A 43 4.53 17.49 0.97
CA ALA A 43 3.22 17.80 1.56
C ALA A 43 3.28 18.00 3.08
N ASP A 44 4.43 17.78 3.70
CA ASP A 44 4.64 17.78 5.14
C ASP A 44 4.41 19.15 5.76
N ARG A 45 3.45 19.23 6.65
CA ARG A 45 3.08 20.44 7.41
C ARG A 45 2.02 20.12 8.44
N VAL A 46 1.70 21.13 9.27
CA VAL A 46 0.51 21.07 10.12
C VAL A 46 -0.70 21.64 9.36
N TYR A 47 -1.68 20.79 9.11
CA TYR A 47 -2.95 21.14 8.49
C TYR A 47 -3.93 21.69 9.54
N LYS A 48 -4.59 22.82 9.22
CA LYS A 48 -5.60 23.44 10.11
C LYS A 48 -5.11 23.69 11.54
N LYS A 49 -3.95 24.32 11.74
CA LYS A 49 -3.36 24.68 13.05
C LYS A 49 -4.36 25.26 14.04
N LYS A 50 -5.36 26.00 13.59
CA LYS A 50 -6.41 26.61 14.45
C LYS A 50 -7.30 25.59 15.18
N TYR A 51 -7.24 24.32 14.83
CA TYR A 51 -7.98 23.25 15.52
C TYR A 51 -7.23 22.69 16.74
N GLY A 52 -6.11 23.31 17.13
CA GLY A 52 -5.39 23.01 18.34
C GLY A 52 -4.44 21.81 18.18
N ASP A 53 -4.39 20.98 19.20
CA ASP A 53 -3.48 19.86 19.34
C ASP A 53 -3.55 18.90 18.13
N PRO A 54 -2.43 18.67 17.42
CA PRO A 54 -2.44 17.90 16.18
C PRO A 54 -2.49 16.39 16.43
N ILE A 55 -3.14 15.68 15.50
CA ILE A 55 -2.93 14.25 15.27
C ILE A 55 -1.67 14.12 14.43
N ASP A 56 -0.72 13.32 14.87
CA ASP A 56 0.51 13.00 14.15
C ASP A 56 0.29 11.83 13.19
N LEU A 57 0.31 12.12 11.89
CA LEU A 57 0.13 11.16 10.81
C LEU A 57 1.44 10.93 10.08
N VAL A 58 1.95 9.69 10.04
CA VAL A 58 3.12 9.33 9.23
C VAL A 58 2.73 8.48 8.01
N LEU A 59 3.34 8.78 6.86
CA LEU A 59 3.25 7.99 5.64
C LEU A 59 4.55 7.22 5.42
N LEU A 60 4.43 5.91 5.23
CA LEU A 60 5.53 4.98 4.94
C LEU A 60 5.20 4.18 3.68
N GLY A 61 6.20 3.75 2.97
CA GLY A 61 6.04 2.88 1.81
C GLY A 61 6.78 3.36 0.56
N ASP A 62 6.13 3.20 -0.58
CA ASP A 62 6.72 3.49 -1.89
C ASP A 62 6.25 4.84 -2.49
N SER A 63 6.35 4.96 -3.80
CA SER A 63 5.96 6.16 -4.54
C SER A 63 4.48 6.56 -4.37
N ILE A 64 3.59 5.61 -4.11
CA ILE A 64 2.17 5.91 -3.86
C ILE A 64 2.02 6.59 -2.50
N ALA A 65 2.68 6.09 -1.47
CA ALA A 65 2.68 6.71 -0.15
C ALA A 65 3.36 8.09 -0.16
N ALA A 66 4.45 8.24 -0.93
CA ALA A 66 5.12 9.52 -1.14
C ALA A 66 4.27 10.54 -1.92
N GLY A 67 3.31 10.07 -2.74
CA GLY A 67 2.42 10.95 -3.51
C GLY A 67 2.93 11.31 -4.90
N LEU A 68 3.82 10.48 -5.50
CA LEU A 68 4.34 10.71 -6.85
C LEU A 68 3.21 10.68 -7.88
N GLY A 69 3.13 11.69 -8.74
CA GLY A 69 2.06 11.84 -9.74
C GLY A 69 1.01 12.87 -9.36
N ALA A 70 0.99 13.35 -8.12
CA ALA A 70 0.17 14.49 -7.74
C ALA A 70 0.71 15.79 -8.39
N ASP A 71 -0.20 16.67 -8.76
CA ASP A 71 0.06 17.97 -9.37
C ASP A 71 0.20 19.13 -8.35
N ASP A 72 -0.19 18.87 -7.10
CA ASP A 72 -0.13 19.82 -5.98
C ASP A 72 0.16 19.03 -4.69
N PRO A 73 0.97 19.56 -3.75
CA PRO A 73 1.23 18.90 -2.47
C PRO A 73 -0.03 18.51 -1.69
N ARG A 74 -1.11 19.28 -1.83
CA ARG A 74 -2.41 18.99 -1.20
C ARG A 74 -3.12 17.79 -1.82
N ASN A 75 -2.76 17.41 -3.05
CA ASN A 75 -3.34 16.32 -3.83
C ASN A 75 -2.53 15.02 -3.72
N THR A 76 -1.43 14.99 -2.96
CA THR A 76 -0.74 13.74 -2.59
C THR A 76 -1.61 12.88 -1.67
N LEU A 77 -1.30 11.60 -1.52
CA LEU A 77 -2.03 10.73 -0.59
C LEU A 77 -2.04 11.30 0.84
N GLY A 78 -0.87 11.71 1.34
CA GLY A 78 -0.72 12.32 2.66
C GLY A 78 -1.51 13.62 2.80
N GLY A 79 -1.41 14.52 1.82
CA GLY A 79 -2.14 15.79 1.82
C GLY A 79 -3.65 15.62 1.82
N GLU A 80 -4.18 14.69 1.02
CA GLU A 80 -5.60 14.37 0.98
C GLU A 80 -6.09 13.69 2.28
N LEU A 81 -5.32 12.76 2.84
CA LEU A 81 -5.64 12.13 4.13
C LEU A 81 -5.65 13.16 5.26
N ALA A 82 -4.61 13.99 5.38
CA ALA A 82 -4.53 15.01 6.41
C ALA A 82 -5.68 16.00 6.35
N ARG A 83 -6.04 16.48 5.16
CA ARG A 83 -7.20 17.40 4.97
C ARG A 83 -8.53 16.75 5.35
N ARG A 84 -8.74 15.48 5.02
CA ARG A 84 -9.96 14.75 5.35
C ARG A 84 -10.03 14.44 6.84
N LEU A 85 -8.92 14.05 7.42
CA LEU A 85 -8.81 13.76 8.85
C LEU A 85 -9.10 15.02 9.68
N THR A 86 -8.51 16.19 9.33
CA THR A 86 -8.86 17.46 10.01
C THR A 86 -10.34 17.80 9.91
N LYS A 87 -10.98 17.51 8.78
CA LYS A 87 -12.42 17.79 8.61
C LYS A 87 -13.29 16.87 9.46
N ALA A 88 -12.93 15.59 9.53
CA ALA A 88 -13.70 14.58 10.26
C ALA A 88 -13.53 14.71 11.77
N THR A 89 -12.30 14.94 12.27
CA THR A 89 -12.00 14.95 13.71
C THR A 89 -12.09 16.33 14.36
N ARG A 90 -12.09 17.40 13.55
CA ARG A 90 -11.96 18.80 14.02
C ARG A 90 -10.67 19.04 14.81
N ARG A 91 -9.64 18.23 14.61
CA ARG A 91 -8.29 18.41 15.12
C ARG A 91 -7.34 18.86 14.02
N ALA A 92 -6.24 19.53 14.37
CA ALA A 92 -5.12 19.74 13.46
C ALA A 92 -4.50 18.38 13.11
N VAL A 93 -3.79 18.29 11.98
CA VAL A 93 -3.03 17.09 11.61
C VAL A 93 -1.61 17.51 11.22
N ARG A 94 -0.60 16.93 11.86
CA ARG A 94 0.79 17.06 11.46
C ARG A 94 1.12 15.88 10.58
N LEU A 95 1.38 16.17 9.30
CA LEU A 95 1.81 15.16 8.34
C LEU A 95 3.33 15.08 8.31
N HIS A 96 3.85 13.86 8.36
CA HIS A 96 5.22 13.50 8.06
C HIS A 96 5.28 12.36 7.04
N THR A 97 6.06 12.52 5.98
CA THR A 97 6.20 11.54 4.90
C THR A 97 7.63 10.99 4.90
N ALA A 98 7.78 9.74 5.36
CA ALA A 98 9.04 9.00 5.31
C ALA A 98 9.07 7.99 4.14
N ALA A 99 7.99 7.93 3.36
CA ALA A 99 7.89 7.08 2.18
C ALA A 99 8.92 7.49 1.11
N VAL A 100 9.51 6.50 0.43
CA VAL A 100 10.59 6.70 -0.55
C VAL A 100 10.15 6.16 -1.92
N VAL A 101 10.26 7.00 -2.96
CA VAL A 101 9.96 6.60 -4.34
C VAL A 101 10.87 5.44 -4.75
N GLY A 102 10.28 4.39 -5.31
CA GLY A 102 11.02 3.20 -5.72
C GLY A 102 11.27 2.17 -4.60
N ALA A 103 10.89 2.45 -3.35
CA ALA A 103 11.11 1.52 -2.24
C ALA A 103 10.33 0.21 -2.42
N GLU A 104 10.96 -0.88 -2.01
CA GLU A 104 10.34 -2.17 -1.73
C GLU A 104 9.95 -2.26 -0.25
N SER A 105 9.25 -3.31 0.13
CA SER A 105 8.95 -3.60 1.54
C SER A 105 10.20 -3.70 2.42
N SER A 106 11.35 -4.06 1.85
CA SER A 106 12.66 -4.08 2.54
C SER A 106 13.11 -2.70 3.03
N GLY A 107 12.67 -1.61 2.40
CA GLY A 107 13.02 -0.24 2.78
C GLY A 107 12.23 0.31 3.99
N LEU A 108 11.20 -0.41 4.46
CA LEU A 108 10.37 0.08 5.58
C LEU A 108 11.18 0.27 6.88
N GLY A 109 12.14 -0.63 7.14
CA GLY A 109 13.02 -0.51 8.31
C GLY A 109 13.85 0.78 8.30
N ASP A 110 14.44 1.12 7.16
CA ASP A 110 15.22 2.36 6.99
C ASP A 110 14.33 3.60 7.10
N GLN A 111 13.11 3.55 6.58
CA GLN A 111 12.13 4.63 6.73
C GLN A 111 11.76 4.87 8.20
N LEU A 112 11.55 3.80 8.98
CA LEU A 112 11.32 3.91 10.42
C LEU A 112 12.54 4.48 11.15
N ALA A 113 13.74 4.04 10.78
CA ALA A 113 14.99 4.55 11.37
C ALA A 113 15.27 6.02 11.02
N SER A 114 14.72 6.53 9.91
CA SER A 114 14.84 7.93 9.49
C SER A 114 13.93 8.90 10.25
N LEU A 115 12.96 8.39 11.00
CA LEU A 115 12.07 9.24 11.80
C LEU A 115 12.86 9.95 12.91
N PRO A 116 12.47 11.19 13.27
CA PRO A 116 13.15 11.93 14.33
C PRO A 116 13.21 11.13 15.64
N PRO A 117 14.32 11.17 16.38
CA PRO A 117 14.43 10.49 17.66
C PRO A 117 13.27 10.84 18.60
N GLY A 118 12.59 9.83 19.14
CA GLY A 118 11.45 10.01 20.03
C GLY A 118 10.14 10.42 19.35
N TYR A 119 10.11 10.55 18.01
CA TYR A 119 8.87 10.81 17.28
C TYR A 119 7.94 9.59 17.37
N ARG A 120 6.74 9.81 17.87
CA ARG A 120 5.70 8.79 18.03
C ARG A 120 4.42 9.31 17.39
N PRO A 121 4.15 8.93 16.14
CA PRO A 121 2.89 9.33 15.49
C PRO A 121 1.69 8.64 16.17
N ASP A 122 0.51 9.26 16.08
CA ASP A 122 -0.74 8.64 16.51
C ASP A 122 -1.14 7.51 15.56
N VAL A 123 -0.87 7.71 14.26
CA VAL A 123 -1.21 6.73 13.23
C VAL A 123 -0.17 6.71 12.10
N ALA A 124 0.22 5.50 11.70
CA ALA A 124 1.02 5.24 10.51
C ALA A 124 0.15 4.67 9.38
N VAL A 125 0.28 5.24 8.20
CA VAL A 125 -0.34 4.72 6.97
C VAL A 125 0.78 4.17 6.08
N ILE A 126 0.70 2.89 5.74
CA ILE A 126 1.69 2.19 4.91
C ILE A 126 1.05 1.82 3.57
N VAL A 127 1.70 2.18 2.47
CA VAL A 127 1.34 1.69 1.12
C VAL A 127 2.62 1.31 0.40
N VAL A 128 2.79 0.00 0.14
CA VAL A 128 4.00 -0.57 -0.49
C VAL A 128 3.64 -1.87 -1.22
N GLY A 129 4.44 -2.23 -2.22
CA GLY A 129 4.33 -3.54 -2.86
C GLY A 129 4.37 -3.50 -4.39
N GLY A 130 4.15 -2.36 -5.02
CA GLY A 130 4.28 -2.24 -6.48
C GLY A 130 5.68 -2.61 -6.96
N ASN A 131 6.71 -2.13 -6.25
CA ASN A 131 8.11 -2.44 -6.57
C ASN A 131 8.47 -3.89 -6.21
N ASP A 132 7.94 -4.44 -5.14
CA ASP A 132 8.12 -5.87 -4.81
C ASP A 132 7.69 -6.77 -5.98
N ILE A 133 6.54 -6.49 -6.60
CA ILE A 133 6.07 -7.24 -7.76
C ILE A 133 6.99 -7.03 -8.97
N THR A 134 7.36 -5.78 -9.27
CA THR A 134 8.19 -5.47 -10.46
C THR A 134 9.61 -6.01 -10.36
N HIS A 135 10.15 -6.10 -9.15
CA HIS A 135 11.46 -6.67 -8.86
C HIS A 135 11.43 -8.16 -8.48
N ARG A 136 10.21 -8.76 -8.47
CA ARG A 136 10.00 -10.19 -8.19
C ARG A 136 10.45 -10.61 -6.79
N VAL A 137 10.27 -9.74 -5.81
CA VAL A 137 10.46 -10.09 -4.41
C VAL A 137 9.47 -11.20 -4.05
N ARG A 138 9.93 -12.19 -3.28
CA ARG A 138 9.03 -13.29 -2.87
C ARG A 138 7.97 -12.74 -1.91
N VAL A 139 6.74 -13.17 -2.08
CA VAL A 139 5.61 -12.75 -1.23
C VAL A 139 5.89 -12.97 0.25
N ALA A 140 6.55 -14.08 0.61
CA ALA A 140 6.94 -14.37 1.99
C ALA A 140 7.93 -13.34 2.56
N ASP A 141 8.87 -12.85 1.76
CA ASP A 141 9.83 -11.84 2.19
C ASP A 141 9.15 -10.48 2.37
N SER A 142 8.30 -10.06 1.41
CA SER A 142 7.49 -8.84 1.53
C SER A 142 6.59 -8.89 2.77
N ARG A 143 5.89 -10.03 3.01
CA ARG A 143 5.05 -10.24 4.19
C ARG A 143 5.83 -10.06 5.48
N ARG A 144 7.01 -10.70 5.57
CA ARG A 144 7.88 -10.62 6.74
C ARG A 144 8.34 -9.19 7.00
N ARG A 145 8.84 -8.48 5.96
CA ARG A 145 9.31 -7.09 6.10
C ARG A 145 8.21 -6.11 6.52
N LEU A 146 7.02 -6.27 5.95
CA LEU A 146 5.87 -5.50 6.38
C LEU A 146 5.50 -5.82 7.84
N GLY A 147 5.52 -7.10 8.23
CA GLY A 147 5.27 -7.54 9.60
C GLY A 147 6.23 -6.90 10.60
N GLU A 148 7.54 -6.96 10.32
CA GLU A 148 8.59 -6.33 11.14
C GLU A 148 8.31 -4.82 11.37
N ALA A 149 7.89 -4.10 10.33
CA ALA A 149 7.55 -2.68 10.43
C ALA A 149 6.28 -2.44 11.27
N ILE A 150 5.25 -3.27 11.10
CA ILE A 150 4.01 -3.19 11.88
C ILE A 150 4.29 -3.47 13.36
N GLU A 151 5.04 -4.52 13.66
CA GLU A 151 5.42 -4.88 15.03
C GLU A 151 6.17 -3.73 15.73
N ALA A 152 7.14 -3.12 15.06
CA ALA A 152 7.89 -1.98 15.59
C ALA A 152 6.97 -0.78 15.91
N LEU A 153 6.06 -0.44 15.00
CA LEU A 153 5.09 0.63 15.19
C LEU A 153 4.12 0.32 16.34
N ARG A 154 3.54 -0.88 16.35
CA ARG A 154 2.60 -1.29 17.41
C ARG A 154 3.27 -1.36 18.78
N ALA A 155 4.52 -1.82 18.87
CA ALA A 155 5.30 -1.81 20.10
C ALA A 155 5.56 -0.37 20.62
N ALA A 156 5.62 0.62 19.72
CA ALA A 156 5.71 2.04 20.07
C ALA A 156 4.35 2.68 20.41
N GLY A 157 3.24 1.92 20.39
CA GLY A 157 1.88 2.40 20.65
C GLY A 157 1.23 3.13 19.46
N VAL A 158 1.79 3.00 18.27
CA VAL A 158 1.29 3.65 17.04
C VAL A 158 0.18 2.81 16.41
N GLU A 159 -0.92 3.45 16.04
CA GLU A 159 -1.95 2.79 15.23
C GLU A 159 -1.48 2.60 13.77
N VAL A 160 -1.78 1.43 13.17
CA VAL A 160 -1.28 1.09 11.83
C VAL A 160 -2.44 0.81 10.87
N VAL A 161 -2.40 1.48 9.73
CA VAL A 161 -3.32 1.25 8.61
C VAL A 161 -2.53 0.95 7.35
N VAL A 162 -2.72 -0.23 6.77
CA VAL A 162 -2.04 -0.66 5.54
C VAL A 162 -3.01 -0.61 4.37
N GLY A 163 -2.70 0.20 3.35
CA GLY A 163 -3.29 0.04 2.02
C GLY A 163 -2.55 -1.08 1.30
N THR A 164 -3.24 -2.20 1.03
CA THR A 164 -2.59 -3.36 0.38
C THR A 164 -2.19 -3.05 -1.05
N CYS A 165 -1.27 -3.83 -1.60
CA CYS A 165 -0.78 -3.70 -2.97
C CYS A 165 -1.96 -3.52 -3.96
N PRO A 166 -1.97 -2.46 -4.79
CA PRO A 166 -3.02 -2.25 -5.78
C PRO A 166 -2.97 -3.31 -6.89
N ASP A 167 -4.07 -3.51 -7.62
CA ASP A 167 -4.11 -4.45 -8.75
C ASP A 167 -3.32 -3.91 -9.94
N LEU A 168 -2.15 -4.47 -10.23
CA LEU A 168 -1.35 -4.12 -11.40
C LEU A 168 -2.02 -4.50 -12.73
N GLY A 169 -3.12 -5.26 -12.70
CA GLY A 169 -3.97 -5.51 -13.86
C GLY A 169 -4.69 -4.27 -14.39
N ALA A 170 -4.82 -3.22 -13.56
CA ALA A 170 -5.35 -1.92 -13.98
C ALA A 170 -4.39 -1.15 -14.91
N LEU A 171 -3.11 -1.51 -14.94
CA LEU A 171 -2.07 -0.83 -15.72
C LEU A 171 -2.19 -1.17 -17.21
N ARG A 172 -2.85 -0.33 -17.97
CA ARG A 172 -3.01 -0.49 -19.44
C ARG A 172 -1.70 -0.55 -20.22
N PRO A 173 -0.59 0.15 -19.84
CA PRO A 173 0.69 0.02 -20.52
C PRO A 173 1.32 -1.37 -20.50
N LEU A 174 0.88 -2.25 -19.59
CA LEU A 174 1.37 -3.62 -19.52
C LEU A 174 0.67 -4.50 -20.59
N PRO A 175 1.42 -5.08 -21.56
CA PRO A 175 0.84 -6.01 -22.55
C PRO A 175 0.52 -7.36 -21.92
N GLN A 176 -0.33 -8.16 -22.60
CA GLN A 176 -0.58 -9.55 -22.23
C GLN A 176 0.57 -10.46 -22.71
N PRO A 177 0.94 -11.50 -21.94
CA PRO A 177 0.37 -11.96 -20.67
C PRO A 177 0.95 -11.27 -19.41
N LEU A 178 1.93 -10.36 -19.55
CA LEU A 178 2.60 -9.70 -18.43
C LEU A 178 1.58 -9.02 -17.48
N ARG A 179 0.54 -8.38 -18.03
CA ARG A 179 -0.51 -7.72 -17.24
C ARG A 179 -1.29 -8.72 -16.36
N SER A 180 -1.69 -9.87 -16.91
CA SER A 180 -2.40 -10.91 -16.15
C SER A 180 -1.52 -11.53 -15.06
N LEU A 181 -0.23 -11.71 -15.34
CA LEU A 181 0.73 -12.19 -14.33
C LEU A 181 0.94 -11.16 -13.22
N GLY A 182 1.06 -9.88 -13.57
CA GLY A 182 1.13 -8.78 -12.61
C GLY A 182 -0.12 -8.71 -11.72
N ALA A 183 -1.31 -8.81 -12.31
CA ALA A 183 -2.57 -8.85 -11.59
C ALA A 183 -2.65 -10.03 -10.60
N ARG A 184 -2.19 -11.22 -11.01
CA ARG A 184 -2.17 -12.39 -10.12
C ARG A 184 -1.19 -12.18 -8.96
N ALA A 185 0.02 -11.71 -9.25
CA ALA A 185 1.06 -11.51 -8.25
C ALA A 185 0.66 -10.41 -7.24
N SER A 186 0.10 -9.28 -7.71
CA SER A 186 -0.38 -8.21 -6.83
C SER A 186 -1.51 -8.67 -5.91
N ARG A 187 -2.45 -9.50 -6.39
CA ARG A 187 -3.49 -10.08 -5.53
C ARG A 187 -2.93 -11.04 -4.48
N GLN A 188 -1.93 -11.86 -4.83
CA GLN A 188 -1.27 -12.74 -3.87
C GLN A 188 -0.53 -11.93 -2.79
N LEU A 189 0.18 -10.89 -3.18
CA LEU A 189 0.85 -10.01 -2.22
C LEU A 189 -0.16 -9.27 -1.35
N ALA A 190 -1.22 -8.71 -1.92
CA ALA A 190 -2.26 -8.00 -1.18
C ALA A 190 -2.93 -8.89 -0.12
N ALA A 191 -3.19 -10.17 -0.44
CA ALA A 191 -3.73 -11.13 0.52
C ALA A 191 -2.76 -11.36 1.69
N ALA A 192 -1.48 -11.60 1.42
CA ALA A 192 -0.46 -11.79 2.45
C ALA A 192 -0.25 -10.53 3.32
N GLN A 193 -0.33 -9.33 2.72
CA GLN A 193 -0.27 -8.06 3.44
C GLN A 193 -1.47 -7.88 4.36
N ARG A 194 -2.69 -8.21 3.89
CA ARG A 194 -3.90 -8.15 4.69
C ARG A 194 -3.77 -9.06 5.92
N GLU A 195 -3.40 -10.33 5.71
CA GLU A 195 -3.22 -11.31 6.78
C GLU A 195 -2.26 -10.79 7.85
N VAL A 196 -1.01 -10.50 7.50
CA VAL A 196 -0.01 -10.06 8.47
C VAL A 196 -0.43 -8.78 9.19
N THR A 197 -1.08 -7.86 8.49
CA THR A 197 -1.53 -6.60 9.08
C THR A 197 -2.57 -6.85 10.17
N THR A 198 -3.58 -7.66 9.88
CA THR A 198 -4.66 -7.93 10.85
C THR A 198 -4.22 -8.83 12.00
N GLU A 199 -3.34 -9.79 11.75
CA GLU A 199 -2.72 -10.65 12.76
C GLU A 199 -1.89 -9.85 13.79
N LEU A 200 -1.21 -8.79 13.33
CA LEU A 200 -0.36 -7.95 14.17
C LEU A 200 -1.07 -6.71 14.74
N GLY A 201 -2.40 -6.69 14.71
CA GLY A 201 -3.20 -5.65 15.33
C GLY A 201 -3.32 -4.36 14.52
N GLY A 202 -2.93 -4.37 13.25
CA GLY A 202 -3.17 -3.28 12.30
C GLY A 202 -4.50 -3.42 11.56
N ARG A 203 -4.89 -2.39 10.82
CA ARG A 203 -6.06 -2.39 9.93
C ARG A 203 -5.62 -2.43 8.48
N ALA A 204 -6.17 -3.34 7.67
CA ALA A 204 -5.88 -3.42 6.25
C ALA A 204 -7.03 -2.86 5.41
N VAL A 205 -6.68 -2.18 4.32
CA VAL A 205 -7.62 -1.68 3.31
C VAL A 205 -7.26 -2.31 1.97
N SER A 206 -8.17 -3.11 1.40
CA SER A 206 -7.99 -3.78 0.10
C SER A 206 -8.09 -2.76 -1.04
N LEU A 207 -6.99 -2.06 -1.38
CA LEU A 207 -7.01 -1.01 -2.42
C LEU A 207 -7.50 -1.53 -3.77
N ALA A 208 -7.17 -2.77 -4.14
CA ALA A 208 -7.67 -3.39 -5.36
C ALA A 208 -9.21 -3.46 -5.40
N GLU A 209 -9.87 -3.68 -4.25
CA GLU A 209 -11.32 -3.78 -4.14
C GLU A 209 -12.00 -2.42 -4.05
N VAL A 210 -11.45 -1.50 -3.21
CA VAL A 210 -12.14 -0.25 -2.89
C VAL A 210 -11.85 0.90 -3.87
N VAL A 211 -10.69 0.87 -4.56
CA VAL A 211 -10.33 1.89 -5.55
C VAL A 211 -10.03 1.33 -6.94
N GLY A 212 -9.61 0.07 -7.05
CA GLY A 212 -9.28 -0.59 -8.31
C GLY A 212 -10.32 -0.39 -9.42
N PRO A 213 -11.64 -0.54 -9.18
CA PRO A 213 -12.68 -0.30 -10.18
C PRO A 213 -12.59 1.07 -10.84
N PHE A 214 -12.24 2.13 -10.12
CA PHE A 214 -12.10 3.48 -10.69
C PHE A 214 -10.88 3.58 -11.60
N PHE A 215 -9.75 2.98 -11.21
CA PHE A 215 -8.55 2.95 -12.04
C PHE A 215 -8.72 2.13 -13.32
N ILE A 216 -9.60 1.12 -13.31
CA ILE A 216 -9.93 0.31 -14.48
C ILE A 216 -10.90 1.07 -15.41
N THR A 217 -11.94 1.71 -14.87
CA THR A 217 -13.02 2.34 -15.65
C THR A 217 -12.71 3.76 -16.09
N GLN A 218 -11.91 4.51 -15.31
CA GLN A 218 -11.57 5.91 -15.53
C GLN A 218 -10.05 6.14 -15.51
N PRO A 219 -9.24 5.37 -16.26
CA PRO A 219 -7.78 5.40 -16.14
C PRO A 219 -7.17 6.76 -16.49
N ASP A 220 -7.74 7.50 -17.43
CA ASP A 220 -7.21 8.79 -17.88
C ASP A 220 -7.39 9.88 -16.80
N GLU A 221 -8.37 9.73 -15.90
CA GLU A 221 -8.55 10.59 -14.73
C GLU A 221 -7.73 10.11 -13.53
N MET A 222 -7.71 8.80 -13.29
CA MET A 222 -7.12 8.22 -12.08
C MET A 222 -5.60 8.10 -12.11
N PHE A 223 -5.00 7.92 -13.30
CA PHE A 223 -3.54 7.86 -13.46
C PHE A 223 -2.95 9.21 -13.87
N ALA A 224 -1.72 9.47 -13.45
CA ALA A 224 -0.90 10.58 -13.89
C ALA A 224 -0.39 10.39 -15.35
N LEU A 225 0.41 11.31 -15.84
CA LEU A 225 0.93 11.33 -17.22
C LEU A 225 1.69 10.05 -17.60
N ASP A 226 2.33 9.39 -16.63
CA ASP A 226 3.06 8.15 -16.84
C ASP A 226 2.15 6.90 -16.95
N ARG A 227 0.85 7.07 -16.72
CA ARG A 227 -0.17 5.98 -16.74
C ARG A 227 0.16 4.83 -15.78
N PHE A 228 0.91 5.14 -14.74
CA PHE A 228 1.37 4.17 -13.73
C PHE A 228 1.07 4.64 -12.31
N HIS A 229 1.49 5.86 -11.95
CA HIS A 229 1.21 6.44 -10.65
C HIS A 229 -0.17 7.11 -10.62
N PRO A 230 -0.82 7.19 -9.45
CA PRO A 230 -2.08 7.91 -9.32
C PRO A 230 -1.92 9.39 -9.63
N SER A 231 -2.91 9.98 -10.29
CA SER A 231 -3.07 11.44 -10.39
C SER A 231 -3.57 12.03 -9.07
N GLY A 232 -3.69 13.34 -8.97
CA GLY A 232 -4.36 14.01 -7.85
C GLY A 232 -5.80 13.51 -7.63
N ALA A 233 -6.53 13.18 -8.71
CA ALA A 233 -7.86 12.56 -8.61
C ALA A 233 -7.79 11.12 -8.06
N GLY A 234 -6.81 10.33 -8.52
CA GLY A 234 -6.53 9.00 -8.01
C GLY A 234 -6.21 9.01 -6.52
N TYR A 235 -5.35 9.91 -6.07
CA TYR A 235 -5.03 10.08 -4.65
C TYR A 235 -6.22 10.53 -3.81
N ARG A 236 -7.03 11.44 -4.34
CA ARG A 236 -8.27 11.87 -3.69
C ARG A 236 -9.21 10.69 -3.47
N ARG A 237 -9.32 9.80 -4.42
CA ARG A 237 -10.15 8.60 -4.34
C ARG A 237 -9.56 7.60 -3.32
N THR A 238 -8.26 7.37 -3.38
CA THR A 238 -7.54 6.47 -2.46
C THR A 238 -7.62 6.97 -1.01
N ALA A 239 -7.36 8.25 -0.78
CA ALA A 239 -7.48 8.85 0.55
C ALA A 239 -8.91 8.76 1.11
N LYS A 240 -9.93 9.00 0.26
CA LYS A 240 -11.34 8.83 0.66
C LYS A 240 -11.62 7.38 1.07
N ALA A 241 -11.09 6.42 0.33
CA ALA A 241 -11.27 5.00 0.63
C ALA A 241 -10.52 4.57 1.89
N MET A 242 -9.34 5.11 2.19
CA MET A 242 -8.56 4.73 3.38
C MET A 242 -9.05 5.40 4.67
N LEU A 243 -9.69 6.56 4.57
CA LEU A 243 -10.11 7.37 5.72
C LEU A 243 -10.92 6.62 6.79
N PRO A 244 -11.91 5.75 6.45
CA PRO A 244 -12.66 5.02 7.48
C PRO A 244 -11.78 4.17 8.39
N SER A 245 -10.79 3.45 7.85
CA SER A 245 -9.84 2.68 8.67
C SER A 245 -8.93 3.56 9.52
N VAL A 246 -8.52 4.74 9.01
CA VAL A 246 -7.74 5.71 9.78
C VAL A 246 -8.57 6.29 10.94
N LEU A 247 -9.84 6.62 10.69
CA LEU A 247 -10.75 7.10 11.75
C LEU A 247 -11.01 6.01 12.79
N ALA A 248 -11.22 4.76 12.36
CA ALA A 248 -11.44 3.65 13.27
C ALA A 248 -10.18 3.31 14.10
N ALA A 249 -8.98 3.43 13.50
CA ALA A 249 -7.72 3.27 14.23
C ALA A 249 -7.55 4.29 15.35
N LEU A 250 -7.99 5.51 15.12
CA LEU A 250 -7.92 6.63 16.08
C LEU A 250 -9.14 6.71 17.01
N GLY A 251 -10.06 5.75 16.97
CA GLY A 251 -11.25 5.73 17.85
C GLY A 251 -12.36 6.72 17.46
N TYR A 252 -12.35 7.24 16.23
CA TYR A 252 -13.40 8.14 15.72
C TYR A 252 -14.51 7.41 14.93
N ALA A 253 -14.42 6.10 14.77
CA ALA A 253 -15.44 5.29 14.11
C ALA A 253 -15.43 3.86 14.68
N ASP A 254 -16.62 3.30 14.92
CA ASP A 254 -16.80 1.96 15.48
C ASP A 254 -16.89 0.87 14.40
N SER A 255 -17.16 1.25 13.16
CA SER A 255 -17.32 0.33 12.03
C SER A 255 -16.62 0.84 10.78
N VAL A 256 -16.32 -0.09 9.89
CA VAL A 256 -15.66 0.20 8.61
C VAL A 256 -16.43 -0.47 7.47
N PRO A 257 -16.43 0.12 6.24
CA PRO A 257 -17.16 -0.43 5.10
C PRO A 257 -16.48 -1.66 4.51
N PHE A 258 -17.11 -2.24 3.47
CA PHE A 258 -16.54 -3.34 2.68
C PHE A 258 -15.14 -3.04 2.16
N GLY A 259 -14.29 -4.07 2.14
CA GLY A 259 -12.88 -3.98 1.72
C GLY A 259 -11.94 -3.44 2.78
N HIS A 260 -12.46 -3.19 4.00
CA HIS A 260 -11.68 -2.82 5.16
C HIS A 260 -11.66 -3.97 6.16
N HIS A 261 -10.50 -4.28 6.69
CA HIS A 261 -10.26 -5.43 7.55
C HIS A 261 -9.71 -4.94 8.91
N PRO A 262 -10.50 -5.07 10.00
CA PRO A 262 -10.05 -4.74 11.34
C PRO A 262 -9.00 -5.75 11.83
N PRO A 263 -8.29 -5.46 12.93
CA PRO A 263 -7.44 -6.43 13.61
C PRO A 263 -8.20 -7.70 13.96
N VAL A 264 -7.50 -8.84 13.90
CA VAL A 264 -8.04 -10.10 14.42
C VAL A 264 -8.07 -9.99 15.94
N GLU A 265 -9.25 -10.17 16.54
CA GLU A 265 -9.38 -10.26 18.00
C GLU A 265 -8.60 -11.50 18.49
N LYS A 266 -7.58 -11.27 19.31
CA LYS A 266 -6.92 -12.36 20.01
C LYS A 266 -7.89 -12.80 21.10
N THR A 267 -8.59 -13.92 20.89
CA THR A 267 -9.39 -14.57 21.95
C THR A 267 -8.46 -14.78 23.15
N SER A 268 -8.70 -14.07 24.23
CA SER A 268 -7.90 -14.25 25.47
C SER A 268 -8.15 -15.68 25.94
N ALA A 269 -7.08 -16.41 26.19
CA ALA A 269 -7.15 -17.80 26.67
C ALA A 269 -7.89 -17.97 28.03
N THR A 270 -8.38 -16.87 28.59
CA THR A 270 -9.12 -16.83 29.86
C THR A 270 -10.56 -17.34 29.73
N ASP A 271 -11.20 -17.23 28.57
CA ASP A 271 -12.58 -17.69 28.38
C ASP A 271 -12.73 -19.21 28.21
N ALA A 272 -11.64 -19.91 27.85
CA ALA A 272 -11.68 -21.37 27.72
C ALA A 272 -11.74 -22.12 29.07
N THR A 273 -11.32 -21.47 30.15
CA THR A 273 -11.28 -22.11 31.49
C THR A 273 -12.63 -22.00 32.21
N GLU A 274 -13.45 -21.01 31.92
CA GLU A 274 -14.78 -20.87 32.56
C GLU A 274 -15.84 -21.80 32.00
N VAL A 275 -15.72 -22.26 30.73
CA VAL A 275 -16.67 -23.19 30.13
C VAL A 275 -16.46 -24.62 30.65
N VAL A 276 -15.22 -25.01 30.98
CA VAL A 276 -14.92 -26.37 31.53
C VAL A 276 -15.28 -26.49 33.02
N ALA A 277 -15.38 -25.36 33.75
CA ALA A 277 -15.75 -25.38 35.18
C ALA A 277 -17.26 -25.41 35.42
N ARG A 278 -18.11 -25.34 34.38
CA ARG A 278 -19.58 -25.39 34.46
C ARG A 278 -20.20 -26.62 33.82
N ALA A 279 -19.39 -27.57 33.34
CA ALA A 279 -19.83 -28.91 32.87
C ALA A 279 -19.42 -29.98 33.92
#